data_c122c9cc2c999f8cacd9a10e0e8eb211
#
_entry.id   c122c9cc2c999f8cacd9a10e0e8eb211
#
_cell.length_a   1.000
_cell.length_b   1.000
_cell.length_c   1.000
_cell.angle_alpha   90.00
_cell.angle_beta   90.00
_cell.angle_gamma   90.00
#
_symmetry.space_group_name_H-M   'P 1'
#
loop_
_entity.id
_entity.type
_entity.pdbx_description
1 polymer ?
#
loop_
_entity_poly.entity_id
_entity_poly.type
_entity_poly.pdbx_seq_one_letter_code
_entity_poly.pdbx_strand_id
1 'polypeptide(L)'
;MLNTTLRNGLMLLIWLCLIFSVRAEEVPFLAPQQRPQLEANQPWPADRFLVLAYHDVEDDAADQRYLSVRTSALNEQIAWLLHNGYHAISVQDILDAHYGLKSLPPKAFLLSFDDGYSSFYTRVWPLLKAWNVPALWAPVGSWVDTPAGQPVNFGGLMTPRERFATWEMVRELSRSPLVEIGAHTWASHYGLPANPQGSREPAAANRGWDKTTGRYESDAQFTRRMTDDVQKVTAKIHEVAGKTPRAWVWPYGAASGSTLAIAKQQGYQLAFTLNDGLGNVKDLDNIPRLLIAGNPSLKAFASAVTQIQEADP
;
A
#
# COMPACT_ATOMS: atom_id res chain seq x y z
N MET A 1 63.87 -35.88 -42.36
CA MET A 1 63.42 -36.98 -41.48
C MET A 1 62.46 -36.38 -40.46
N LEU A 2 61.33 -36.95 -40.44
CA LEU A 2 60.09 -36.68 -39.59
C LEU A 2 59.62 -35.29 -39.36
N ASN A 3 58.55 -35.04 -40.07
CA ASN A 3 57.49 -34.03 -39.81
C ASN A 3 56.59 -34.47 -38.62
N THR A 4 56.26 -33.55 -37.73
CA THR A 4 55.09 -33.66 -36.87
C THR A 4 54.31 -32.38 -36.92
N THR A 5 53.17 -32.44 -37.62
CA THR A 5 52.16 -31.42 -37.72
C THR A 5 51.32 -31.40 -36.45
N LEU A 6 51.34 -30.29 -35.71
CA LEU A 6 50.35 -29.99 -34.63
C LEU A 6 49.07 -29.51 -35.27
N ARG A 7 47.98 -30.25 -35.06
CA ARG A 7 46.57 -29.83 -35.33
C ARG A 7 46.03 -29.13 -34.12
N ASN A 8 45.84 -27.82 -34.24
CA ASN A 8 45.08 -27.02 -33.29
C ASN A 8 43.59 -27.36 -33.42
N GLY A 9 43.05 -28.02 -32.41
CA GLY A 9 41.60 -28.21 -32.26
C GLY A 9 40.99 -27.01 -31.55
N LEU A 10 40.23 -26.23 -32.29
CA LEU A 10 39.42 -25.13 -31.77
C LEU A 10 38.16 -25.73 -31.13
N MET A 11 38.11 -25.80 -29.80
CA MET A 11 36.89 -26.15 -29.06
C MET A 11 35.99 -24.93 -29.03
N LEU A 12 34.89 -24.96 -29.80
CA LEU A 12 33.78 -24.01 -29.75
C LEU A 12 32.91 -24.40 -28.54
N LEU A 13 33.02 -23.67 -27.43
CA LEU A 13 32.10 -23.76 -26.30
C LEU A 13 30.81 -22.99 -26.68
N ILE A 14 29.79 -23.74 -27.09
CA ILE A 14 28.45 -23.22 -27.27
C ILE A 14 27.83 -23.09 -25.87
N TRP A 15 27.76 -21.85 -25.37
CA TRP A 15 26.94 -21.52 -24.19
C TRP A 15 25.48 -21.55 -24.62
N LEU A 16 24.77 -22.61 -24.24
CA LEU A 16 23.33 -22.68 -24.34
C LEU A 16 22.75 -21.82 -23.21
N CYS A 17 22.43 -20.56 -23.48
CA CYS A 17 21.61 -19.76 -22.60
C CYS A 17 20.17 -20.33 -22.62
N LEU A 18 19.86 -21.19 -21.68
CA LEU A 18 18.49 -21.56 -21.37
C LEU A 18 17.82 -20.31 -20.77
N ILE A 19 17.15 -19.55 -21.63
CA ILE A 19 16.21 -18.51 -21.22
C ILE A 19 15.00 -19.26 -20.64
N PHE A 20 14.98 -19.43 -19.31
CA PHE A 20 13.75 -19.77 -18.61
C PHE A 20 12.85 -18.56 -18.70
N SER A 21 11.98 -18.55 -19.69
CA SER A 21 10.81 -17.69 -19.68
C SER A 21 9.92 -18.17 -18.53
N VAL A 22 10.04 -17.52 -17.36
CA VAL A 22 9.04 -17.65 -16.31
C VAL A 22 7.79 -16.99 -16.89
N ARG A 23 6.95 -17.80 -17.55
CA ARG A 23 5.57 -17.40 -17.83
C ARG A 23 4.94 -17.19 -16.46
N ALA A 24 4.50 -15.97 -16.16
CA ALA A 24 3.57 -15.76 -15.08
C ALA A 24 2.38 -16.68 -15.35
N GLU A 25 2.17 -17.67 -14.49
CA GLU A 25 1.06 -18.58 -14.58
C GLU A 25 -0.22 -17.74 -14.45
N GLU A 26 -1.01 -17.67 -15.51
CA GLU A 26 -2.31 -17.02 -15.44
C GLU A 26 -3.12 -17.77 -14.39
N VAL A 27 -3.44 -17.08 -13.28
CA VAL A 27 -4.31 -17.65 -12.25
C VAL A 27 -5.71 -17.75 -12.86
N PRO A 28 -6.24 -18.96 -13.10
CA PRO A 28 -7.56 -19.11 -13.68
C PRO A 28 -8.60 -18.50 -12.73
N PHE A 29 -9.58 -17.82 -13.30
CA PHE A 29 -10.75 -17.40 -12.53
C PHE A 29 -11.48 -18.65 -12.03
N LEU A 30 -11.51 -18.84 -10.72
CA LEU A 30 -12.23 -19.94 -10.10
C LEU A 30 -13.55 -19.42 -9.51
N ALA A 31 -14.63 -20.13 -9.78
CA ALA A 31 -15.90 -19.87 -9.10
C ALA A 31 -15.70 -20.02 -7.57
N PRO A 32 -16.44 -19.29 -6.74
CA PRO A 32 -16.27 -19.32 -5.28
C PRO A 32 -16.22 -20.73 -4.68
N GLN A 33 -17.04 -21.66 -5.20
CA GLN A 33 -17.12 -23.05 -4.75
C GLN A 33 -15.89 -23.90 -5.13
N GLN A 34 -15.08 -23.44 -6.10
CA GLN A 34 -13.90 -24.16 -6.60
C GLN A 34 -12.60 -23.65 -5.97
N ARG A 35 -12.70 -22.61 -5.11
CA ARG A 35 -11.53 -22.01 -4.47
C ARG A 35 -11.07 -22.85 -3.30
N PRO A 36 -9.73 -23.00 -3.07
CA PRO A 36 -9.24 -23.72 -1.92
C PRO A 36 -9.74 -23.04 -0.63
N GLN A 37 -10.37 -23.80 0.22
CA GLN A 37 -10.69 -23.41 1.59
C GLN A 37 -9.48 -23.76 2.46
N LEU A 38 -8.91 -22.78 3.11
CA LEU A 38 -7.93 -23.01 4.17
C LEU A 38 -8.70 -23.01 5.50
N GLU A 39 -8.71 -24.15 6.18
CA GLU A 39 -9.26 -24.23 7.52
C GLU A 39 -8.34 -23.47 8.49
N ALA A 40 -8.78 -22.33 8.95
CA ALA A 40 -8.14 -21.68 10.07
C ALA A 40 -8.55 -22.40 11.34
N ASN A 41 -7.68 -23.26 11.86
CA ASN A 41 -7.91 -24.01 13.11
C ASN A 41 -7.78 -23.14 14.37
N GLN A 42 -7.35 -21.89 14.25
CA GLN A 42 -7.17 -20.98 15.35
C GLN A 42 -8.40 -20.06 15.50
N PRO A 43 -8.91 -19.87 16.73
CA PRO A 43 -9.95 -18.88 16.96
C PRO A 43 -9.42 -17.48 16.63
N TRP A 44 -10.27 -16.65 16.00
CA TRP A 44 -9.91 -15.27 15.71
C TRP A 44 -9.75 -14.50 17.01
N PRO A 45 -8.61 -13.80 17.26
CA PRO A 45 -8.40 -13.04 18.48
C PRO A 45 -9.42 -11.88 18.59
N ALA A 46 -9.94 -11.66 19.80
CA ALA A 46 -10.86 -10.56 20.06
C ALA A 46 -10.20 -9.19 19.81
N ASP A 47 -10.97 -8.21 19.36
CA ASP A 47 -10.51 -6.84 19.10
C ASP A 47 -9.44 -6.71 18.00
N ARG A 48 -9.21 -7.77 17.20
CA ARG A 48 -8.24 -7.80 16.12
C ARG A 48 -8.91 -7.71 14.75
N PHE A 49 -8.18 -7.12 13.80
CA PHE A 49 -8.61 -7.00 12.42
C PHE A 49 -7.42 -7.05 11.46
N LEU A 50 -7.63 -7.60 10.29
CA LEU A 50 -6.65 -7.64 9.20
C LEU A 50 -6.75 -6.36 8.36
N VAL A 51 -5.62 -5.77 7.99
CA VAL A 51 -5.60 -4.71 6.97
C VAL A 51 -4.74 -5.15 5.80
N LEU A 52 -5.29 -5.07 4.59
CA LEU A 52 -4.61 -5.41 3.35
C LEU A 52 -4.20 -4.14 2.62
N ALA A 53 -2.90 -3.98 2.34
CA ALA A 53 -2.36 -2.80 1.68
C ALA A 53 -2.09 -3.09 0.20
N TYR A 54 -2.87 -2.46 -0.66
CA TYR A 54 -2.73 -2.46 -2.11
C TYR A 54 -2.24 -1.10 -2.61
N HIS A 55 -1.84 -1.06 -3.87
CA HIS A 55 -1.41 0.16 -4.55
C HIS A 55 -2.16 0.29 -5.89
N ASP A 56 -1.50 0.04 -7.01
CA ASP A 56 -2.11 0.14 -8.32
C ASP A 56 -2.86 -1.16 -8.73
N VAL A 57 -3.85 -1.02 -9.60
CA VAL A 57 -4.65 -2.14 -10.13
C VAL A 57 -4.73 -2.02 -11.65
N GLU A 58 -4.27 -3.06 -12.36
CA GLU A 58 -4.24 -3.11 -13.83
C GLU A 58 -5.04 -4.31 -14.34
N ASP A 59 -5.55 -4.23 -15.58
CA ASP A 59 -6.34 -5.32 -16.15
C ASP A 59 -5.44 -6.45 -16.67
N ASP A 60 -4.41 -6.11 -17.46
CA ASP A 60 -3.60 -7.07 -18.22
C ASP A 60 -2.23 -7.34 -17.60
N ALA A 61 -1.53 -6.29 -17.16
CA ALA A 61 -0.20 -6.37 -16.60
C ALA A 61 -0.20 -5.97 -15.13
N ALA A 62 0.66 -6.60 -14.32
CA ALA A 62 0.88 -6.20 -12.94
C ALA A 62 2.27 -5.59 -12.84
N ASP A 63 2.40 -4.30 -13.15
CA ASP A 63 3.68 -3.60 -13.14
C ASP A 63 4.20 -3.40 -11.72
N GLN A 64 5.25 -4.14 -11.36
CA GLN A 64 5.79 -4.14 -10.00
C GLN A 64 6.55 -2.86 -9.62
N ARG A 65 6.81 -1.96 -10.56
CA ARG A 65 7.28 -0.59 -10.23
C ARG A 65 6.24 0.19 -9.44
N TYR A 66 4.97 -0.15 -9.60
CA TYR A 66 3.81 0.47 -8.93
C TYR A 66 3.09 -0.49 -7.98
N LEU A 67 3.70 -1.63 -7.66
CA LEU A 67 3.10 -2.70 -6.84
C LEU A 67 1.70 -3.10 -7.34
N SER A 68 1.54 -3.12 -8.66
CA SER A 68 0.24 -3.38 -9.30
C SER A 68 -0.20 -4.83 -9.10
N VAL A 69 -1.49 -5.01 -8.88
CA VAL A 69 -2.16 -6.31 -8.95
C VAL A 69 -3.16 -6.29 -10.09
N ARG A 70 -3.52 -7.46 -10.63
CA ARG A 70 -4.57 -7.54 -11.64
C ARG A 70 -5.95 -7.30 -11.03
N THR A 71 -6.83 -6.66 -11.78
CA THR A 71 -8.25 -6.49 -11.40
C THR A 71 -8.91 -7.84 -11.08
N SER A 72 -8.62 -8.88 -11.89
CA SER A 72 -9.11 -10.24 -11.66
C SER A 72 -8.58 -10.84 -10.35
N ALA A 73 -7.30 -10.66 -10.05
CA ALA A 73 -6.70 -11.15 -8.80
C ALA A 73 -7.30 -10.44 -7.57
N LEU A 74 -7.45 -9.12 -7.60
CA LEU A 74 -8.13 -8.39 -6.54
C LEU A 74 -9.56 -8.88 -6.32
N ASN A 75 -10.32 -9.06 -7.41
CA ASN A 75 -11.68 -9.59 -7.34
C ASN A 75 -11.73 -11.00 -6.72
N GLU A 76 -10.81 -11.88 -7.09
CA GLU A 76 -10.71 -13.24 -6.52
C GLU A 76 -10.33 -13.21 -5.03
N GLN A 77 -9.41 -12.31 -4.65
CA GLN A 77 -8.97 -12.15 -3.26
C GLN A 77 -10.12 -11.65 -2.37
N ILE A 78 -10.89 -10.65 -2.82
CA ILE A 78 -12.10 -10.19 -2.11
C ILE A 78 -13.11 -11.34 -1.97
N ALA A 79 -13.41 -12.03 -3.07
CA ALA A 79 -14.34 -13.12 -3.05
C ALA A 79 -13.88 -14.28 -2.13
N TRP A 80 -12.58 -14.58 -2.12
CA TRP A 80 -12.01 -15.59 -1.23
C TRP A 80 -12.18 -15.20 0.24
N LEU A 81 -11.88 -13.97 0.62
CA LEU A 81 -12.06 -13.45 1.99
C LEU A 81 -13.52 -13.66 2.43
N LEU A 82 -14.47 -13.15 1.66
CA LEU A 82 -15.89 -13.24 2.00
C LEU A 82 -16.37 -14.71 2.07
N HIS A 83 -15.91 -15.56 1.14
CA HIS A 83 -16.26 -16.98 1.14
C HIS A 83 -15.70 -17.76 2.35
N ASN A 84 -14.54 -17.33 2.87
CA ASN A 84 -13.90 -17.93 4.03
C ASN A 84 -14.30 -17.28 5.36
N GLY A 85 -15.42 -16.55 5.37
CA GLY A 85 -16.04 -15.99 6.58
C GLY A 85 -15.33 -14.75 7.12
N TYR A 86 -14.51 -14.07 6.32
CA TYR A 86 -13.99 -12.75 6.68
C TYR A 86 -15.08 -11.69 6.47
N HIS A 87 -15.10 -10.70 7.35
CA HIS A 87 -16.10 -9.63 7.35
C HIS A 87 -15.44 -8.30 7.04
N ALA A 88 -15.86 -7.67 5.94
CA ALA A 88 -15.35 -6.36 5.57
C ALA A 88 -15.81 -5.30 6.59
N ILE A 89 -14.88 -4.48 7.03
CA ILE A 89 -15.12 -3.38 7.97
C ILE A 89 -14.62 -2.06 7.39
N SER A 90 -15.22 -0.96 7.83
CA SER A 90 -14.79 0.40 7.50
C SER A 90 -13.87 0.98 8.58
N VAL A 91 -13.23 2.11 8.27
CA VAL A 91 -12.50 2.91 9.27
C VAL A 91 -13.43 3.34 10.42
N GLN A 92 -14.72 3.62 10.13
CA GLN A 92 -15.69 3.94 11.17
C GLN A 92 -15.94 2.75 12.09
N ASP A 93 -15.99 1.53 11.58
CA ASP A 93 -16.16 0.32 12.38
C ASP A 93 -15.01 0.13 13.38
N ILE A 94 -13.77 0.41 12.95
CA ILE A 94 -12.59 0.37 13.82
C ILE A 94 -12.70 1.41 14.93
N LEU A 95 -13.09 2.65 14.61
CA LEU A 95 -13.27 3.72 15.58
C LEU A 95 -14.41 3.41 16.57
N ASP A 96 -15.54 2.91 16.07
CA ASP A 96 -16.67 2.53 16.93
C ASP A 96 -16.26 1.43 17.93
N ALA A 97 -15.44 0.47 17.48
CA ALA A 97 -14.92 -0.57 18.36
C ALA A 97 -13.89 -0.03 19.34
N HIS A 98 -13.02 0.89 18.92
CA HIS A 98 -12.06 1.56 19.81
C HIS A 98 -12.75 2.31 20.95
N TYR A 99 -13.85 3.01 20.63
CA TYR A 99 -14.63 3.74 21.63
C TYR A 99 -15.64 2.87 22.40
N GLY A 100 -15.68 1.57 22.16
CA GLY A 100 -16.58 0.64 22.83
C GLY A 100 -18.05 0.78 22.44
N LEU A 101 -18.33 1.42 21.30
CA LEU A 101 -19.68 1.60 20.78
C LEU A 101 -20.25 0.33 20.14
N LYS A 102 -19.38 -0.52 19.59
CA LYS A 102 -19.71 -1.85 19.08
C LYS A 102 -18.48 -2.76 19.08
N SER A 103 -18.66 -4.06 18.92
CA SER A 103 -17.56 -5.00 18.71
C SER A 103 -17.33 -5.25 17.23
N LEU A 104 -16.09 -5.54 16.84
CA LEU A 104 -15.80 -6.03 15.49
C LEU A 104 -16.29 -7.47 15.33
N PRO A 105 -16.74 -7.86 14.13
CA PRO A 105 -17.01 -9.26 13.83
C PRO A 105 -15.70 -10.08 13.85
N PRO A 106 -15.75 -11.38 14.07
CA PRO A 106 -14.58 -12.24 13.90
C PRO A 106 -14.10 -12.17 12.45
N LYS A 107 -12.80 -12.36 12.24
CA LYS A 107 -12.19 -12.25 10.91
C LYS A 107 -12.50 -10.91 10.19
N ALA A 108 -12.53 -9.81 10.98
CA ALA A 108 -12.70 -8.48 10.42
C ALA A 108 -11.54 -8.11 9.50
N PHE A 109 -11.80 -7.52 8.33
CA PHE A 109 -10.76 -7.03 7.44
C PHE A 109 -11.09 -5.68 6.83
N LEU A 110 -10.06 -4.85 6.62
CA LEU A 110 -10.11 -3.57 5.91
C LEU A 110 -9.24 -3.66 4.67
N LEU A 111 -9.76 -3.23 3.53
CA LEU A 111 -8.95 -2.96 2.34
C LEU A 111 -8.36 -1.55 2.44
N SER A 112 -7.07 -1.40 2.14
CA SER A 112 -6.44 -0.09 2.01
C SER A 112 -5.67 0.01 0.69
N PHE A 113 -5.67 1.22 0.11
CA PHE A 113 -5.00 1.51 -1.16
C PHE A 113 -4.21 2.81 -1.01
N ASP A 114 -2.92 2.76 -1.37
CA ASP A 114 -1.99 3.85 -1.18
C ASP A 114 -1.75 4.64 -2.48
N ASP A 115 -0.97 5.71 -2.40
CA ASP A 115 -0.41 6.50 -3.49
C ASP A 115 -1.40 7.40 -4.25
N GLY A 116 -2.64 7.01 -4.39
CA GLY A 116 -3.63 7.82 -5.12
C GLY A 116 -3.71 7.52 -6.61
N TYR A 117 -3.49 6.27 -7.02
CA TYR A 117 -3.64 5.85 -8.42
C TYR A 117 -5.07 6.04 -8.94
N SER A 118 -5.20 6.44 -10.21
CA SER A 118 -6.49 6.58 -10.92
C SER A 118 -7.23 5.24 -11.07
N SER A 119 -6.50 4.14 -11.00
CA SER A 119 -7.05 2.78 -11.02
C SER A 119 -7.97 2.50 -9.84
N PHE A 120 -7.78 3.16 -8.70
CA PHE A 120 -8.74 3.06 -7.60
C PHE A 120 -10.14 3.53 -8.04
N TYR A 121 -10.23 4.66 -8.72
CA TYR A 121 -11.51 5.16 -9.24
C TYR A 121 -12.07 4.30 -10.36
N THR A 122 -11.23 3.88 -11.31
CA THR A 122 -11.69 3.22 -12.54
C THR A 122 -11.92 1.72 -12.39
N ARG A 123 -11.23 1.03 -11.49
CA ARG A 123 -11.24 -0.42 -11.33
C ARG A 123 -11.66 -0.88 -9.93
N VAL A 124 -11.06 -0.28 -8.89
CA VAL A 124 -11.32 -0.72 -7.51
C VAL A 124 -12.72 -0.31 -7.07
N TRP A 125 -13.09 0.94 -7.21
CA TRP A 125 -14.40 1.43 -6.76
C TRP A 125 -15.61 0.69 -7.38
N PRO A 126 -15.64 0.30 -8.67
CA PRO A 126 -16.65 -0.60 -9.19
C PRO A 126 -16.71 -1.95 -8.47
N LEU A 127 -15.57 -2.56 -8.13
CA LEU A 127 -15.53 -3.80 -7.37
C LEU A 127 -16.04 -3.62 -5.93
N LEU A 128 -15.64 -2.53 -5.25
CA LEU A 128 -16.15 -2.21 -3.91
C LEU A 128 -17.68 -2.11 -3.91
N LYS A 129 -18.26 -1.48 -4.93
CA LYS A 129 -19.74 -1.39 -5.09
C LYS A 129 -20.36 -2.75 -5.34
N ALA A 130 -19.76 -3.58 -6.20
CA ALA A 130 -20.27 -4.90 -6.54
C ALA A 130 -20.27 -5.86 -5.35
N TRP A 131 -19.26 -5.78 -4.49
CA TRP A 131 -19.11 -6.63 -3.31
C TRP A 131 -19.67 -6.00 -2.03
N ASN A 132 -20.06 -4.74 -2.06
CA ASN A 132 -20.43 -3.93 -0.88
C ASN A 132 -19.35 -3.96 0.20
N VAL A 133 -18.09 -3.77 -0.20
CA VAL A 133 -16.90 -3.81 0.67
C VAL A 133 -16.34 -2.39 0.81
N PRO A 134 -16.20 -1.86 2.02
CA PRO A 134 -15.56 -0.56 2.23
C PRO A 134 -14.03 -0.64 2.10
N ALA A 135 -13.41 0.50 1.82
CA ALA A 135 -11.96 0.63 1.74
C ALA A 135 -11.46 1.99 2.25
N LEU A 136 -10.24 2.01 2.75
CA LEU A 136 -9.42 3.20 2.95
C LEU A 136 -8.64 3.49 1.67
N TRP A 137 -8.65 4.72 1.20
CA TRP A 137 -7.82 5.18 0.09
C TRP A 137 -7.02 6.42 0.49
N ALA A 138 -5.69 6.36 0.41
CA ALA A 138 -4.79 7.38 0.91
C ALA A 138 -3.89 7.93 -0.21
N PRO A 139 -4.27 9.04 -0.86
CA PRO A 139 -3.47 9.64 -1.92
C PRO A 139 -2.30 10.47 -1.39
N VAL A 140 -1.20 10.51 -2.17
CA VAL A 140 -0.13 11.51 -2.03
C VAL A 140 -0.61 12.82 -2.66
N GLY A 141 -0.77 13.85 -1.83
CA GLY A 141 -1.42 15.09 -2.25
C GLY A 141 -0.76 15.77 -3.46
N SER A 142 0.56 15.87 -3.48
CA SER A 142 1.30 16.52 -4.58
C SER A 142 1.20 15.76 -5.91
N TRP A 143 1.04 14.45 -5.87
CA TRP A 143 0.86 13.65 -7.09
C TRP A 143 -0.50 13.89 -7.72
N VAL A 144 -1.54 13.93 -6.88
CA VAL A 144 -2.90 14.28 -7.31
C VAL A 144 -3.00 15.74 -7.77
N ASP A 145 -2.21 16.64 -7.17
CA ASP A 145 -2.18 18.08 -7.49
C ASP A 145 -1.34 18.42 -8.74
N THR A 146 -0.58 17.48 -9.28
CA THR A 146 0.25 17.70 -10.47
C THR A 146 -0.63 18.08 -11.66
N PRO A 147 -0.33 19.19 -12.38
CA PRO A 147 -1.13 19.62 -13.53
C PRO A 147 -1.16 18.58 -14.66
N ALA A 148 -2.24 18.59 -15.44
CA ALA A 148 -2.35 17.76 -16.63
C ALA A 148 -1.17 17.99 -17.59
N GLY A 149 -0.66 16.91 -18.19
CA GLY A 149 0.47 16.95 -19.13
C GLY A 149 1.85 17.10 -18.48
N GLN A 150 1.95 17.23 -17.15
CA GLN A 150 3.21 17.19 -16.42
C GLN A 150 3.40 15.82 -15.78
N PRO A 151 4.60 15.22 -15.85
CA PRO A 151 4.84 13.94 -15.21
C PRO A 151 4.94 14.11 -13.69
N VAL A 152 4.52 13.08 -12.98
CA VAL A 152 4.70 12.95 -11.52
C VAL A 152 6.06 12.33 -11.22
N ASN A 153 6.80 12.91 -10.28
CA ASN A 153 8.02 12.29 -9.78
C ASN A 153 7.67 11.25 -8.70
N PHE A 154 7.54 10.00 -9.13
CA PHE A 154 7.27 8.85 -8.29
C PHE A 154 8.60 8.27 -7.76
N GLY A 155 9.07 8.77 -6.61
CA GLY A 155 10.30 8.26 -5.99
C GLY A 155 11.57 8.34 -6.86
N GLY A 156 11.64 9.26 -7.83
CA GLY A 156 12.72 9.38 -8.82
C GLY A 156 12.35 8.85 -10.22
N LEU A 157 11.25 8.15 -10.35
CA LEU A 157 10.70 7.70 -11.63
C LEU A 157 9.67 8.71 -12.15
N MET A 158 9.94 9.30 -13.32
CA MET A 158 8.98 10.19 -13.98
C MET A 158 7.83 9.37 -14.55
N THR A 159 6.66 9.50 -13.95
CA THR A 159 5.47 8.69 -14.24
C THR A 159 4.39 9.55 -14.90
N PRO A 160 3.69 9.05 -15.94
CA PRO A 160 2.59 9.77 -16.56
C PRO A 160 1.54 10.22 -15.53
N ARG A 161 1.08 11.49 -15.65
CA ARG A 161 0.09 12.10 -14.74
C ARG A 161 -1.21 11.30 -14.66
N GLU A 162 -1.60 10.72 -15.76
CA GLU A 162 -2.85 9.97 -15.96
C GLU A 162 -2.91 8.70 -15.11
N ARG A 163 -1.76 8.22 -14.62
CA ARG A 163 -1.73 7.10 -13.68
C ARG A 163 -2.29 7.47 -12.30
N PHE A 164 -2.27 8.74 -11.95
CA PHE A 164 -2.78 9.23 -10.67
C PHE A 164 -4.16 9.89 -10.81
N ALA A 165 -4.94 9.81 -9.73
CA ALA A 165 -6.27 10.39 -9.66
C ALA A 165 -6.25 11.92 -9.75
N THR A 166 -7.40 12.51 -10.00
CA THR A 166 -7.63 13.95 -9.93
C THR A 166 -8.39 14.31 -8.65
N TRP A 167 -8.32 15.58 -8.23
CA TRP A 167 -9.11 16.05 -7.09
C TRP A 167 -10.63 15.93 -7.31
N GLU A 168 -11.07 15.89 -8.56
CA GLU A 168 -12.47 15.64 -8.88
C GLU A 168 -12.86 14.18 -8.57
N MET A 169 -12.01 13.21 -8.92
CA MET A 169 -12.19 11.81 -8.51
C MET A 169 -12.18 11.66 -6.99
N VAL A 170 -11.29 12.36 -6.27
CA VAL A 170 -11.29 12.38 -4.79
C VAL A 170 -12.61 12.89 -4.25
N ARG A 171 -13.14 13.99 -4.82
CA ARG A 171 -14.43 14.57 -4.42
C ARG A 171 -15.59 13.59 -4.64
N GLU A 172 -15.59 12.89 -5.76
CA GLU A 172 -16.65 11.92 -6.06
C GLU A 172 -16.57 10.71 -5.13
N LEU A 173 -15.37 10.14 -4.95
CA LEU A 173 -15.12 9.02 -4.03
C LEU A 173 -15.50 9.35 -2.59
N SER A 174 -15.24 10.58 -2.13
CA SER A 174 -15.56 11.02 -0.75
C SER A 174 -17.05 11.03 -0.42
N ARG A 175 -17.90 11.02 -1.44
CA ARG A 175 -19.37 10.93 -1.28
C ARG A 175 -19.86 9.49 -1.14
N SER A 176 -19.03 8.53 -1.48
CA SER A 176 -19.36 7.11 -1.34
C SER A 176 -19.27 6.68 0.12
N PRO A 177 -20.27 5.97 0.67
CA PRO A 177 -20.18 5.42 2.02
C PRO A 177 -19.14 4.28 2.12
N LEU A 178 -18.65 3.77 0.98
CA LEU A 178 -17.68 2.69 0.93
C LEU A 178 -16.24 3.18 0.92
N VAL A 179 -15.99 4.50 0.82
CA VAL A 179 -14.61 5.01 0.67
C VAL A 179 -14.29 6.00 1.80
N GLU A 180 -13.34 5.65 2.61
CA GLU A 180 -12.67 6.59 3.52
C GLU A 180 -11.47 7.20 2.82
N ILE A 181 -11.40 8.53 2.76
CA ILE A 181 -10.22 9.24 2.23
C ILE A 181 -9.26 9.47 3.39
N GLY A 182 -8.11 8.81 3.33
CA GLY A 182 -6.96 9.04 4.22
C GLY A 182 -5.94 9.98 3.59
N ALA A 183 -4.79 10.13 4.25
CA ALA A 183 -3.66 10.92 3.74
C ALA A 183 -2.37 10.09 3.72
N HIS A 184 -1.58 10.25 2.63
CA HIS A 184 -0.29 9.60 2.43
C HIS A 184 0.83 10.64 2.25
N THR A 185 0.81 11.70 3.07
CA THR A 185 1.60 12.93 2.97
C THR A 185 1.16 13.86 1.83
N TRP A 186 1.62 15.12 1.88
CA TRP A 186 1.52 16.01 0.72
C TRP A 186 2.61 15.67 -0.31
N ALA A 187 3.88 15.74 0.10
CA ALA A 187 5.03 15.59 -0.80
C ALA A 187 6.21 14.83 -0.16
N SER A 188 5.99 14.16 0.98
CA SER A 188 7.06 13.45 1.70
C SER A 188 7.15 11.97 1.37
N HIS A 189 6.57 11.54 0.22
CA HIS A 189 6.69 10.18 -0.28
C HIS A 189 7.94 10.01 -1.16
N TYR A 190 9.11 10.11 -0.54
CA TYR A 190 10.41 9.87 -1.19
C TYR A 190 11.46 9.46 -0.16
N GLY A 191 12.54 8.83 -0.61
CA GLY A 191 13.72 8.60 0.21
C GLY A 191 14.63 9.83 0.19
N LEU A 192 14.95 10.42 1.36
CA LEU A 192 15.95 11.47 1.49
C LEU A 192 17.34 10.89 1.82
N PRO A 193 18.46 11.62 1.56
CA PRO A 193 19.76 11.23 2.05
C PRO A 193 19.75 11.18 3.59
N ALA A 194 20.11 10.05 4.18
CA ALA A 194 20.01 9.82 5.62
C ALA A 194 21.37 9.79 6.34
N ASN A 195 22.48 9.75 5.59
CA ASN A 195 23.83 9.74 6.15
C ASN A 195 24.88 10.17 5.11
N PRO A 196 26.15 10.40 5.55
CA PRO A 196 27.25 10.72 4.65
C PRO A 196 27.53 9.67 3.57
N GLN A 197 27.20 8.42 3.82
CA GLN A 197 27.41 7.29 2.92
C GLN A 197 26.42 7.25 1.76
N GLY A 198 25.33 8.05 1.85
CA GLY A 198 24.35 8.17 0.80
C GLY A 198 23.16 7.20 0.90
N SER A 199 23.00 6.51 2.03
CA SER A 199 21.79 5.73 2.32
C SER A 199 20.56 6.63 2.23
N ARG A 200 19.43 6.06 1.81
CA ARG A 200 18.17 6.80 1.71
C ARG A 200 17.15 6.22 2.66
N GLU A 201 16.44 7.13 3.35
CA GLU A 201 15.40 6.77 4.31
C GLU A 201 14.10 7.54 4.02
N PRO A 202 12.93 7.01 4.40
CA PRO A 202 11.64 7.66 4.18
C PRO A 202 11.57 9.06 4.78
N ALA A 203 11.31 10.07 3.93
CA ALA A 203 11.32 11.48 4.32
C ALA A 203 10.28 11.83 5.38
N ALA A 204 9.12 11.16 5.38
CA ALA A 204 8.07 11.39 6.37
C ALA A 204 8.46 10.97 7.80
N ALA A 205 9.46 10.11 7.96
CA ALA A 205 9.87 9.55 9.25
C ALA A 205 11.28 9.98 9.70
N ASN A 206 12.13 10.50 8.81
CA ASN A 206 13.54 10.68 9.08
C ASN A 206 14.02 12.10 8.79
N ARG A 207 15.07 12.50 9.50
CA ARG A 207 15.79 13.76 9.24
C ARG A 207 16.79 13.56 8.12
N GLY A 208 16.85 14.55 7.21
CA GLY A 208 17.77 14.52 6.09
C GLY A 208 19.22 14.83 6.48
N TRP A 209 20.16 14.22 5.74
CA TRP A 209 21.57 14.61 5.74
C TRP A 209 21.85 15.60 4.62
N ASP A 210 22.32 16.79 4.96
CA ASP A 210 22.76 17.79 4.00
C ASP A 210 24.26 17.62 3.70
N LYS A 211 24.56 17.20 2.50
CA LYS A 211 25.95 17.01 2.03
C LYS A 211 26.74 18.30 1.95
N THR A 212 26.08 19.44 1.74
CA THR A 212 26.73 20.75 1.59
C THR A 212 27.23 21.26 2.92
N THR A 213 26.43 21.09 3.97
CA THR A 213 26.79 21.61 5.32
C THR A 213 27.44 20.52 6.18
N GLY A 214 27.38 19.24 5.77
CA GLY A 214 27.85 18.11 6.57
C GLY A 214 27.06 17.93 7.88
N ARG A 215 25.76 18.24 7.88
CA ARG A 215 24.90 18.19 9.06
C ARG A 215 23.56 17.54 8.77
N TYR A 216 22.98 16.99 9.82
CA TYR A 216 21.59 16.56 9.79
C TYR A 216 20.64 17.75 9.87
N GLU A 217 19.47 17.60 9.25
CA GLU A 217 18.31 18.44 9.52
C GLU A 217 18.08 18.50 11.03
N SER A 218 17.95 19.71 11.59
CA SER A 218 17.65 19.86 13.02
C SER A 218 16.23 19.43 13.34
N ASP A 219 15.93 19.14 14.61
CA ASP A 219 14.57 18.79 15.03
C ASP A 219 13.55 19.88 14.67
N ALA A 220 13.94 21.16 14.80
CA ALA A 220 13.08 22.28 14.41
C ALA A 220 12.81 22.34 12.89
N GLN A 221 13.80 22.01 12.07
CA GLN A 221 13.65 21.96 10.62
C GLN A 221 12.75 20.78 10.20
N PHE A 222 13.01 19.61 10.77
CA PHE A 222 12.16 18.42 10.55
C PHE A 222 10.72 18.68 10.96
N THR A 223 10.50 19.20 12.16
CA THR A 223 9.16 19.52 12.68
C THR A 223 8.44 20.50 11.76
N ARG A 224 9.12 21.57 11.31
CA ARG A 224 8.52 22.53 10.36
C ARG A 224 8.14 21.86 9.06
N ARG A 225 9.06 21.11 8.44
CA ARG A 225 8.82 20.41 7.16
C ARG A 225 7.63 19.47 7.26
N MET A 226 7.54 18.68 8.33
CA MET A 226 6.43 17.76 8.51
C MET A 226 5.13 18.48 8.90
N THR A 227 5.19 19.56 9.65
CA THR A 227 4.01 20.38 9.95
C THR A 227 3.41 20.96 8.66
N ASP A 228 4.25 21.55 7.81
CA ASP A 228 3.82 22.14 6.54
C ASP A 228 3.22 21.06 5.61
N ASP A 229 3.84 19.88 5.54
CA ASP A 229 3.38 18.75 4.72
C ASP A 229 2.02 18.22 5.19
N VAL A 230 1.90 17.91 6.49
CA VAL A 230 0.67 17.36 7.08
C VAL A 230 -0.48 18.37 7.01
N GLN A 231 -0.23 19.64 7.33
CA GLN A 231 -1.25 20.70 7.24
C GLN A 231 -1.75 20.87 5.81
N LYS A 232 -0.84 20.83 4.83
CA LYS A 232 -1.19 21.03 3.43
C LYS A 232 -2.06 19.91 2.89
N VAL A 233 -1.71 18.64 3.16
CA VAL A 233 -2.52 17.50 2.71
C VAL A 233 -3.87 17.48 3.42
N THR A 234 -3.91 17.77 4.71
CA THR A 234 -5.14 17.81 5.50
C THR A 234 -6.09 18.88 4.99
N ALA A 235 -5.59 20.11 4.80
CA ALA A 235 -6.38 21.24 4.30
C ALA A 235 -6.95 20.94 2.90
N LYS A 236 -6.12 20.35 2.02
CA LYS A 236 -6.57 20.05 0.65
C LYS A 236 -7.62 18.94 0.60
N ILE A 237 -7.44 17.88 1.38
CA ILE A 237 -8.47 16.84 1.48
C ILE A 237 -9.76 17.42 2.08
N HIS A 238 -9.65 18.24 3.12
CA HIS A 238 -10.82 18.89 3.71
C HIS A 238 -11.57 19.80 2.70
N GLU A 239 -10.82 20.60 1.93
CA GLU A 239 -11.40 21.45 0.87
C GLU A 239 -12.19 20.62 -0.16
N VAL A 240 -11.66 19.47 -0.55
CA VAL A 240 -12.22 18.66 -1.63
C VAL A 240 -13.31 17.71 -1.15
N ALA A 241 -13.11 17.05 -0.01
CA ALA A 241 -14.00 16.02 0.54
C ALA A 241 -15.04 16.57 1.53
N GLY A 242 -14.90 17.82 1.99
CA GLY A 242 -15.79 18.45 2.97
C GLY A 242 -15.63 17.94 4.40
N LYS A 243 -14.63 17.08 4.66
CA LYS A 243 -14.33 16.51 5.98
C LYS A 243 -12.82 16.32 6.17
N THR A 244 -12.37 16.47 7.42
CA THR A 244 -10.97 16.23 7.78
C THR A 244 -10.67 14.74 7.70
N PRO A 245 -9.56 14.33 7.07
CA PRO A 245 -9.16 12.92 7.04
C PRO A 245 -8.81 12.43 8.45
N ARG A 246 -9.16 11.19 8.76
CA ARG A 246 -8.96 10.57 10.08
C ARG A 246 -7.84 9.52 10.08
N ALA A 247 -7.48 9.03 8.89
CA ALA A 247 -6.50 7.97 8.70
C ALA A 247 -5.21 8.54 8.10
N TRP A 248 -4.10 8.37 8.81
CA TRP A 248 -2.75 8.64 8.35
C TRP A 248 -2.10 7.36 7.88
N VAL A 249 -1.59 7.33 6.67
CA VAL A 249 -0.92 6.16 6.10
C VAL A 249 0.54 6.51 5.86
N TRP A 250 1.44 5.72 6.44
CA TRP A 250 2.87 6.02 6.39
C TRP A 250 3.48 5.63 5.05
N PRO A 251 4.16 6.56 4.33
CA PRO A 251 4.99 6.19 3.19
C PRO A 251 6.01 5.10 3.55
N TYR A 252 6.07 4.06 2.73
CA TYR A 252 6.93 2.89 2.95
C TYR A 252 6.68 2.16 4.30
N GLY A 253 5.59 2.46 4.97
CA GLY A 253 5.28 1.92 6.31
C GLY A 253 6.13 2.47 7.44
N ALA A 254 7.04 3.41 7.18
CA ALA A 254 7.99 3.93 8.16
C ALA A 254 7.37 5.00 9.06
N ALA A 255 7.25 4.71 10.35
CA ALA A 255 6.63 5.57 11.34
C ALA A 255 7.64 6.42 12.11
N SER A 256 7.18 7.61 12.56
CA SER A 256 7.91 8.52 13.43
C SER A 256 6.96 9.13 14.46
N GLY A 257 7.35 9.05 15.74
CA GLY A 257 6.55 9.64 16.83
C GLY A 257 6.35 11.14 16.68
N SER A 258 7.35 11.88 16.18
CA SER A 258 7.24 13.33 15.97
C SER A 258 6.21 13.67 14.89
N THR A 259 6.25 12.99 13.75
CA THR A 259 5.28 13.20 12.67
C THR A 259 3.89 12.72 13.08
N LEU A 260 3.79 11.61 13.84
CA LEU A 260 2.51 11.14 14.37
C LEU A 260 1.86 12.18 15.28
N ALA A 261 2.65 12.79 16.17
CA ALA A 261 2.15 13.86 17.05
C ALA A 261 1.60 15.06 16.25
N ILE A 262 2.27 15.44 15.15
CA ILE A 262 1.80 16.49 14.24
C ILE A 262 0.48 16.05 13.56
N ALA A 263 0.41 14.82 13.05
CA ALA A 263 -0.79 14.30 12.41
C ALA A 263 -1.98 14.28 13.40
N LYS A 264 -1.78 13.82 14.62
CA LYS A 264 -2.81 13.85 15.67
C LYS A 264 -3.34 15.25 15.97
N GLN A 265 -2.46 16.27 15.99
CA GLN A 265 -2.87 17.67 16.14
C GLN A 265 -3.76 18.16 14.98
N GLN A 266 -3.64 17.55 13.80
CA GLN A 266 -4.48 17.85 12.63
C GLN A 266 -5.76 16.99 12.55
N GLY A 267 -6.03 16.13 13.55
CA GLY A 267 -7.26 15.35 13.66
C GLY A 267 -7.17 13.90 13.18
N TYR A 268 -5.97 13.41 12.85
CA TYR A 268 -5.79 11.99 12.52
C TYR A 268 -5.95 11.13 13.78
N GLN A 269 -6.73 10.06 13.66
CA GLN A 269 -7.07 9.15 14.76
C GLN A 269 -6.47 7.76 14.59
N LEU A 270 -6.15 7.37 13.35
CA LEU A 270 -5.55 6.09 13.01
C LEU A 270 -4.27 6.32 12.22
N ALA A 271 -3.23 5.51 12.49
CA ALA A 271 -1.99 5.52 11.72
C ALA A 271 -1.63 4.10 11.26
N PHE A 272 -1.44 3.92 9.96
CA PHE A 272 -1.23 2.63 9.31
C PHE A 272 0.21 2.47 8.84
N THR A 273 0.86 1.39 9.26
CA THR A 273 2.23 1.00 8.89
C THR A 273 2.24 -0.15 7.87
N LEU A 274 3.40 -0.70 7.59
CA LEU A 274 3.57 -1.98 6.86
C LEU A 274 4.29 -3.02 7.75
N ASN A 275 4.14 -2.89 9.07
CA ASN A 275 4.56 -3.94 9.99
C ASN A 275 3.66 -5.17 9.78
N ASP A 276 4.22 -6.35 10.02
CA ASP A 276 3.44 -7.59 10.01
C ASP A 276 2.55 -7.68 11.25
N GLY A 277 1.37 -8.29 11.11
CA GLY A 277 0.45 -8.57 12.21
C GLY A 277 -0.99 -8.13 11.95
N LEU A 278 -1.84 -8.36 12.94
CA LEU A 278 -3.22 -7.88 12.97
C LEU A 278 -3.31 -6.53 13.68
N GLY A 279 -4.16 -5.65 13.16
CA GLY A 279 -4.52 -4.43 13.87
C GLY A 279 -5.25 -4.73 15.17
N ASN A 280 -5.11 -3.84 16.15
CA ASN A 280 -5.77 -3.93 17.45
C ASN A 280 -6.58 -2.65 17.68
N VAL A 281 -7.85 -2.78 17.99
CA VAL A 281 -8.71 -1.60 18.29
C VAL A 281 -8.22 -0.79 19.48
N LYS A 282 -7.35 -1.35 20.33
CA LYS A 282 -6.75 -0.65 21.48
C LYS A 282 -5.49 0.15 21.13
N ASP A 283 -4.89 -0.11 19.95
CA ASP A 283 -3.71 0.62 19.46
C ASP A 283 -3.96 1.09 18.02
N LEU A 284 -4.42 2.32 17.88
CA LEU A 284 -4.68 2.94 16.57
C LEU A 284 -3.49 3.75 16.03
N ASP A 285 -2.40 3.85 16.77
CA ASP A 285 -1.22 4.64 16.42
C ASP A 285 -0.21 3.85 15.57
N ASN A 286 -0.34 2.51 15.54
CA ASN A 286 0.56 1.62 14.81
C ASN A 286 -0.19 0.41 14.25
N ILE A 287 -1.12 0.65 13.35
CA ILE A 287 -1.94 -0.39 12.74
C ILE A 287 -1.12 -1.11 11.66
N PRO A 288 -0.82 -2.42 11.84
CA PRO A 288 -0.11 -3.23 10.87
C PRO A 288 -0.93 -3.44 9.60
N ARG A 289 -0.25 -3.65 8.47
CA ARG A 289 -0.90 -3.98 7.20
C ARG A 289 -0.12 -5.04 6.43
N LEU A 290 -0.80 -6.05 5.93
CA LEU A 290 -0.24 -7.01 4.99
C LEU A 290 -0.10 -6.36 3.61
N LEU A 291 1.13 -6.13 3.16
CA LEU A 291 1.41 -5.61 1.82
C LEU A 291 1.12 -6.68 0.76
N ILE A 292 0.25 -6.37 -0.19
CA ILE A 292 -0.04 -7.21 -1.34
C ILE A 292 0.76 -6.72 -2.55
N ALA A 293 1.90 -7.36 -2.76
CA ALA A 293 2.82 -7.08 -3.86
C ALA A 293 3.07 -8.32 -4.71
N GLY A 294 3.64 -8.14 -5.92
CA GLY A 294 4.01 -9.26 -6.79
C GLY A 294 2.84 -9.95 -7.47
N ASN A 295 1.62 -9.38 -7.43
CA ASN A 295 0.40 -9.98 -8.00
C ASN A 295 0.26 -11.48 -7.59
N PRO A 296 0.15 -11.78 -6.27
CA PRO A 296 0.22 -13.14 -5.77
C PRO A 296 -0.93 -14.00 -6.33
N SER A 297 -0.65 -15.28 -6.54
CA SER A 297 -1.70 -16.26 -6.80
C SER A 297 -2.68 -16.31 -5.63
N LEU A 298 -3.92 -16.73 -5.86
CA LEU A 298 -4.92 -16.86 -4.79
C LEU A 298 -4.43 -17.77 -3.66
N LYS A 299 -3.69 -18.84 -3.97
CA LYS A 299 -3.09 -19.73 -2.97
C LYS A 299 -2.04 -19.00 -2.12
N ALA A 300 -1.15 -18.22 -2.74
CA ALA A 300 -0.12 -17.46 -2.03
C ALA A 300 -0.75 -16.38 -1.14
N PHE A 301 -1.76 -15.66 -1.65
CA PHE A 301 -2.56 -14.71 -0.89
C PHE A 301 -3.21 -15.36 0.34
N ALA A 302 -3.91 -16.47 0.14
CA ALA A 302 -4.58 -17.20 1.21
C ALA A 302 -3.59 -17.66 2.28
N SER A 303 -2.41 -18.19 1.88
CA SER A 303 -1.35 -18.57 2.81
C SER A 303 -0.83 -17.39 3.62
N ALA A 304 -0.59 -16.23 2.98
CA ALA A 304 -0.09 -15.03 3.69
C ALA A 304 -1.12 -14.52 4.73
N VAL A 305 -2.40 -14.48 4.37
CA VAL A 305 -3.47 -14.10 5.30
C VAL A 305 -3.56 -15.04 6.49
N THR A 306 -3.44 -16.35 6.26
CA THR A 306 -3.49 -17.36 7.34
C THR A 306 -2.26 -17.26 8.26
N GLN A 307 -1.06 -17.07 7.70
CA GLN A 307 0.18 -16.93 8.48
C GLN A 307 0.16 -15.71 9.40
N ILE A 308 -0.39 -14.59 8.96
CA ILE A 308 -0.54 -13.40 9.83
C ILE A 308 -1.48 -13.66 10.99
N GLN A 309 -2.57 -14.39 10.76
CA GLN A 309 -3.50 -14.79 11.81
C GLN A 309 -2.82 -15.69 12.86
N GLU A 310 -1.99 -16.63 12.42
CA GLU A 310 -1.29 -17.58 13.30
C GLU A 310 -0.14 -16.93 14.10
N ALA A 311 0.46 -15.86 13.55
CA ALA A 311 1.58 -15.17 14.17
C ALA A 311 1.16 -14.16 15.26
N ASP A 312 -0.13 -13.84 15.37
CA ASP A 312 -0.66 -12.88 16.36
C ASP A 312 -1.20 -13.68 17.56
N PRO A 313 -0.49 -13.68 18.72
CA PRO A 313 -0.82 -14.50 19.90
C PRO A 313 -2.07 -14.05 20.66
#